data_e10bf432208163efd9e77c573bd599a5
#
_entry.id   e10bf432208163efd9e77c573bd599a5
#
_cell.length_a   1.000
_cell.length_b   1.000
_cell.length_c   1.000
_cell.angle_alpha   90.00
_cell.angle_beta   90.00
_cell.angle_gamma   90.00
#
_symmetry.space_group_name_H-M   'P 1'
#
loop_
_entity.id
_entity.type
_entity.pdbx_description
1 polymer ?
#
loop_
_entity_poly.entity_id
_entity_poly.type
_entity_poly.pdbx_seq_one_letter_code
_entity_poly.pdbx_strand_id
1 'polypeptide(L)'
;MLFDELQISAKVKKTKTGQYSTSEEVLESLRDKHPIVEKILQHRALKKLLSTYVEALPKLIHPQTGHIHTSFNQAVTATGRLSSSNPNLQNIPVRGEDGREIRRAFVPEEGEVFFSADYSQIELRIMAHLSEDEHMVADFNSGLDIHAATAARIFHKPVEEVDRDERRKAKTANFGIIYGISAFGLSERMGVSRGEAKELIENYFSTYPKVREYMNESIERAKQTGYITTQFGRRRYLSDINAGNATVRGYAERNAVNAPIQGTAADIIKLAMVAIDRRLREEKLQTRMILQVHDELNFSVPPTELEQVRHLVVEEMERAFQMRVPLVAECGEGTNWLEAH
;
A
#
# COMPACT_ATOMS: atom_id res chain seq x y z
N MET A 1 30.11 18.83 10.21
CA MET A 1 29.15 19.56 11.08
C MET A 1 28.39 18.61 12.01
N LEU A 2 27.39 17.79 11.60
CA LEU A 2 26.57 17.01 12.53
C LEU A 2 27.35 16.08 13.48
N PHE A 3 28.37 15.40 12.97
CA PHE A 3 29.08 14.34 13.71
C PHE A 3 30.45 14.78 14.20
N ASP A 4 31.14 15.68 13.50
CA ASP A 4 32.47 16.14 13.86
C ASP A 4 32.45 17.38 14.79
N GLU A 5 31.55 18.33 14.55
CA GLU A 5 31.45 19.57 15.30
C GLU A 5 30.39 19.50 16.42
N LEU A 6 29.15 19.11 16.02
CA LEU A 6 28.05 19.03 16.99
C LEU A 6 28.02 17.70 17.77
N GLN A 7 28.82 16.70 17.35
CA GLN A 7 28.99 15.41 18.02
C GLN A 7 27.68 14.76 18.46
N ILE A 8 26.63 14.86 17.61
CA ILE A 8 25.26 14.39 17.90
C ILE A 8 25.21 12.89 18.24
N SER A 9 26.12 12.10 17.67
CA SER A 9 26.28 10.68 17.98
C SER A 9 27.70 10.20 17.71
N ALA A 10 28.22 9.36 18.62
CA ALA A 10 29.53 8.74 18.49
C ALA A 10 29.52 7.50 17.57
N LYS A 11 28.34 6.91 17.33
CA LYS A 11 28.19 5.68 16.53
C LYS A 11 27.26 5.94 15.35
N VAL A 12 27.83 6.33 14.20
CA VAL A 12 27.08 6.57 12.97
C VAL A 12 27.62 5.69 11.86
N LYS A 13 26.71 5.06 11.12
CA LYS A 13 27.06 4.27 9.92
C LYS A 13 27.77 5.17 8.91
N LYS A 14 28.85 4.70 8.33
CA LYS A 14 29.51 5.36 7.21
C LYS A 14 29.04 4.76 5.88
N THR A 15 28.99 5.61 4.87
CA THR A 15 28.76 5.21 3.48
C THR A 15 29.93 4.39 2.94
N LYS A 16 29.77 3.76 1.78
CA LYS A 16 30.86 3.04 1.09
C LYS A 16 32.08 3.94 0.79
N THR A 17 31.86 5.26 0.69
CA THR A 17 32.89 6.28 0.46
C THR A 17 33.51 6.82 1.75
N GLY A 18 33.19 6.24 2.91
CA GLY A 18 33.73 6.63 4.21
C GLY A 18 33.09 7.88 4.86
N GLN A 19 32.11 8.51 4.22
CA GLN A 19 31.39 9.65 4.78
C GLN A 19 30.32 9.16 5.77
N TYR A 20 29.97 10.01 6.75
CA TYR A 20 28.85 9.71 7.64
C TYR A 20 27.53 9.63 6.86
N SER A 21 26.77 8.58 7.11
CA SER A 21 25.43 8.46 6.53
C SER A 21 24.49 9.49 7.16
N THR A 22 23.81 10.23 6.30
CA THR A 22 22.72 11.15 6.69
C THR A 22 21.41 10.70 6.03
N SER A 23 21.23 9.39 5.80
CA SER A 23 19.96 8.85 5.30
C SER A 23 18.81 9.24 6.25
N GLU A 24 17.60 9.23 5.73
CA GLU A 24 16.40 9.54 6.52
C GLU A 24 16.30 8.64 7.75
N GLU A 25 16.53 7.33 7.61
CA GLU A 25 16.57 6.37 8.71
C GLU A 25 17.55 6.75 9.82
N VAL A 26 18.77 7.19 9.43
CA VAL A 26 19.80 7.62 10.41
C VAL A 26 19.37 8.91 11.10
N LEU A 27 18.86 9.89 10.35
CA LEU A 27 18.43 11.17 10.94
C LEU A 27 17.21 11.00 11.83
N GLU A 28 16.23 10.16 11.44
CA GLU A 28 15.07 9.82 12.28
C GLU A 28 15.50 9.23 13.63
N SER A 29 16.48 8.33 13.65
CA SER A 29 17.03 7.75 14.89
C SER A 29 17.76 8.80 15.79
N LEU A 30 18.05 9.96 15.24
CA LEU A 30 18.74 11.06 15.94
C LEU A 30 17.85 12.29 16.18
N ARG A 31 16.54 12.17 15.88
CA ARG A 31 15.59 13.30 15.93
C ARG A 31 15.63 14.04 17.26
N ASP A 32 15.65 13.32 18.38
CA ASP A 32 15.64 13.88 19.73
C ASP A 32 17.01 14.30 20.26
N LYS A 33 18.08 14.11 19.48
CA LYS A 33 19.45 14.42 19.92
C LYS A 33 19.84 15.87 19.74
N HIS A 34 19.28 16.55 18.73
CA HIS A 34 19.58 17.95 18.49
C HIS A 34 18.52 18.59 17.57
N PRO A 35 18.04 19.82 17.83
CA PRO A 35 17.00 20.49 17.03
C PRO A 35 17.32 20.63 15.54
N ILE A 36 18.60 20.67 15.16
CA ILE A 36 19.03 20.75 13.76
C ILE A 36 18.60 19.52 12.95
N VAL A 37 18.47 18.36 13.57
CA VAL A 37 18.09 17.10 12.89
C VAL A 37 16.67 17.23 12.34
N GLU A 38 15.74 17.71 13.18
CA GLU A 38 14.36 17.98 12.77
C GLU A 38 14.31 18.98 11.61
N LYS A 39 15.07 20.05 11.67
CA LYS A 39 15.14 21.07 10.62
C LYS A 39 15.68 20.51 9.30
N ILE A 40 16.66 19.62 9.36
CA ILE A 40 17.19 18.94 8.16
C ILE A 40 16.14 18.02 7.54
N LEU A 41 15.42 17.24 8.36
CA LEU A 41 14.35 16.36 7.89
C LEU A 41 13.24 17.17 7.23
N GLN A 42 12.74 18.23 7.88
CA GLN A 42 11.74 19.15 7.34
C GLN A 42 12.19 19.78 6.02
N HIS A 43 13.40 20.34 6.00
CA HIS A 43 13.96 20.95 4.78
C HIS A 43 14.04 19.96 3.62
N ARG A 44 14.50 18.74 3.88
CA ARG A 44 14.59 17.69 2.84
C ARG A 44 13.22 17.26 2.32
N ALA A 45 12.25 17.11 3.22
CA ALA A 45 10.87 16.78 2.83
C ALA A 45 10.29 17.87 1.92
N LEU A 46 10.34 19.14 2.34
CA LEU A 46 9.85 20.27 1.55
C LEU A 46 10.60 20.44 0.23
N LYS A 47 11.94 20.31 0.23
CA LYS A 47 12.73 20.40 -1.01
C LYS A 47 12.38 19.29 -2.00
N LYS A 48 12.13 18.07 -1.50
CA LYS A 48 11.68 16.95 -2.34
C LYS A 48 10.31 17.24 -2.96
N LEU A 49 9.34 17.72 -2.17
CA LEU A 49 8.02 18.11 -2.68
C LEU A 49 8.14 19.20 -3.73
N LEU A 50 8.90 20.25 -3.43
CA LEU A 50 9.11 21.38 -4.35
C LEU A 50 9.70 20.91 -5.68
N SER A 51 10.84 20.22 -5.66
CA SER A 51 11.55 19.83 -6.87
C SER A 51 10.85 18.73 -7.69
N THR A 52 10.19 17.77 -7.00
CA THR A 52 9.61 16.60 -7.67
C THR A 52 8.21 16.88 -8.21
N TYR A 53 7.44 17.72 -7.53
CA TYR A 53 6.04 17.96 -7.87
C TYR A 53 5.76 19.42 -8.25
N VAL A 54 6.02 20.38 -7.35
CA VAL A 54 5.60 21.77 -7.55
C VAL A 54 6.30 22.42 -8.75
N GLU A 55 7.60 22.21 -8.92
CA GLU A 55 8.36 22.78 -10.05
C GLU A 55 8.36 21.90 -11.30
N ALA A 56 8.26 20.58 -11.12
CA ALA A 56 8.37 19.63 -12.23
C ALA A 56 7.06 19.40 -12.97
N LEU A 57 5.95 19.17 -12.24
CA LEU A 57 4.67 18.81 -12.87
C LEU A 57 4.12 19.88 -13.82
N PRO A 58 4.13 21.19 -13.49
CA PRO A 58 3.64 22.21 -14.42
C PRO A 58 4.38 22.24 -15.77
N LYS A 59 5.68 21.87 -15.77
CA LYS A 59 6.48 21.81 -17.00
C LYS A 59 6.12 20.63 -17.91
N LEU A 60 5.37 19.66 -17.38
CA LEU A 60 4.93 18.47 -18.10
C LEU A 60 3.50 18.60 -18.65
N ILE A 61 2.85 19.73 -18.42
CA ILE A 61 1.55 20.03 -19.04
C ILE A 61 1.72 20.07 -20.54
N HIS A 62 0.99 19.21 -21.25
CA HIS A 62 1.06 19.13 -22.71
C HIS A 62 0.34 20.34 -23.33
N PRO A 63 1.00 21.12 -24.20
CA PRO A 63 0.49 22.42 -24.67
C PRO A 63 -0.80 22.33 -25.49
N GLN A 64 -1.08 21.19 -26.13
CA GLN A 64 -2.29 21.00 -26.93
C GLN A 64 -3.49 20.51 -26.11
N THR A 65 -3.23 19.73 -25.04
CA THR A 65 -4.32 19.11 -24.24
C THR A 65 -4.56 19.82 -22.93
N GLY A 66 -3.59 20.60 -22.44
CA GLY A 66 -3.66 21.22 -21.11
C GLY A 66 -3.49 20.22 -19.94
N HIS A 67 -3.18 18.94 -20.23
CA HIS A 67 -3.09 17.88 -19.25
C HIS A 67 -1.68 17.35 -19.08
N ILE A 68 -1.46 16.66 -17.95
CA ILE A 68 -0.27 15.84 -17.71
C ILE A 68 -0.61 14.41 -18.12
N HIS A 69 0.21 13.82 -19.00
CA HIS A 69 0.04 12.45 -19.47
C HIS A 69 1.16 11.56 -18.93
N THR A 70 0.82 10.67 -18.01
CA THR A 70 1.75 9.63 -17.57
C THR A 70 1.75 8.44 -18.52
N SER A 71 2.83 7.67 -18.51
CA SER A 71 2.89 6.35 -19.14
C SER A 71 2.68 5.26 -18.12
N PHE A 72 1.63 4.44 -18.28
CA PHE A 72 1.42 3.23 -17.47
C PHE A 72 2.11 2.04 -18.13
N ASN A 73 3.07 1.44 -17.39
CA ASN A 73 3.83 0.28 -17.85
C ASN A 73 3.25 -1.00 -17.26
N GLN A 74 2.90 -1.97 -18.11
CA GLN A 74 2.26 -3.22 -17.70
C GLN A 74 3.25 -4.34 -17.35
N ALA A 75 4.51 -4.28 -17.80
CA ALA A 75 5.47 -5.36 -17.73
C ALA A 75 6.75 -5.03 -16.93
N VAL A 76 6.76 -3.95 -16.15
CA VAL A 76 7.95 -3.50 -15.41
C VAL A 76 8.02 -4.09 -14.01
N THR A 77 6.89 -4.17 -13.30
CA THR A 77 6.88 -4.64 -11.91
C THR A 77 6.88 -6.16 -11.82
N ALA A 78 7.62 -6.70 -10.86
CA ALA A 78 7.68 -8.14 -10.64
C ALA A 78 6.39 -8.76 -10.10
N THR A 79 5.46 -7.94 -9.60
CA THR A 79 4.17 -8.36 -9.05
C THR A 79 3.02 -8.29 -10.07
N GLY A 80 3.26 -7.71 -11.25
CA GLY A 80 2.20 -7.44 -12.22
C GLY A 80 1.41 -6.15 -11.97
N ARG A 81 1.73 -5.37 -10.93
CA ARG A 81 1.17 -4.03 -10.78
C ARG A 81 1.56 -3.14 -11.95
N LEU A 82 0.73 -2.17 -12.28
CA LEU A 82 1.13 -1.08 -13.18
C LEU A 82 2.22 -0.25 -12.49
N SER A 83 3.12 0.30 -13.27
CA SER A 83 3.99 1.39 -12.83
C SER A 83 3.72 2.62 -13.68
N SER A 84 3.86 3.79 -13.09
CA SER A 84 3.65 5.09 -13.74
C SER A 84 5.01 5.78 -13.92
N SER A 85 5.25 6.34 -15.11
CA SER A 85 6.49 7.05 -15.43
C SER A 85 6.24 8.23 -16.35
N ASN A 86 7.11 9.22 -16.26
CA ASN A 86 7.13 10.45 -17.08
C ASN A 86 5.80 11.24 -17.06
N PRO A 87 5.31 11.68 -15.88
CA PRO A 87 5.82 11.51 -14.51
C PRO A 87 5.28 10.29 -13.80
N ASN A 88 5.91 9.91 -12.66
CA ASN A 88 5.33 8.89 -11.77
C ASN A 88 4.25 9.52 -10.88
N LEU A 89 2.98 9.32 -11.24
CA LEU A 89 1.83 9.82 -10.50
C LEU A 89 1.35 8.87 -9.37
N GLN A 90 1.90 7.65 -9.30
CA GLN A 90 1.56 6.70 -8.23
C GLN A 90 2.32 6.94 -6.91
N ASN A 91 3.29 7.86 -6.91
CA ASN A 91 4.11 8.19 -5.73
C ASN A 91 3.79 9.56 -5.13
N ILE A 92 2.67 10.18 -5.51
CA ILE A 92 2.24 11.44 -4.89
C ILE A 92 1.92 11.18 -3.42
N PRO A 93 2.49 11.97 -2.49
CA PRO A 93 2.39 11.68 -1.07
C PRO A 93 0.95 11.67 -0.56
N VAL A 94 0.67 10.73 0.33
CA VAL A 94 -0.60 10.60 1.06
C VAL A 94 -0.45 10.95 2.54
N ARG A 95 0.79 11.09 3.02
CA ARG A 95 1.11 11.40 4.42
C ARG A 95 1.72 12.78 4.53
N GLY A 96 1.46 13.43 5.66
CA GLY A 96 1.89 14.81 5.90
C GLY A 96 0.97 15.82 5.22
N GLU A 97 0.76 16.95 5.86
CA GLU A 97 -0.15 18.01 5.38
C GLU A 97 0.30 18.56 4.03
N ASP A 98 1.55 19.03 3.93
CA ASP A 98 2.11 19.58 2.69
C ASP A 98 2.10 18.57 1.53
N GLY A 99 2.36 17.29 1.81
CA GLY A 99 2.36 16.25 0.78
C GLY A 99 0.96 15.98 0.24
N ARG A 100 -0.05 15.98 1.10
CA ARG A 100 -1.45 15.79 0.71
C ARG A 100 -1.97 16.96 -0.12
N GLU A 101 -1.57 18.19 0.17
CA GLU A 101 -1.99 19.39 -0.56
C GLU A 101 -1.63 19.33 -2.06
N ILE A 102 -0.60 18.57 -2.46
CA ILE A 102 -0.27 18.35 -3.87
C ILE A 102 -1.43 17.70 -4.62
N ARG A 103 -2.21 16.84 -3.97
CA ARG A 103 -3.37 16.19 -4.58
C ARG A 103 -4.50 17.17 -4.93
N ARG A 104 -4.56 18.33 -4.29
CA ARG A 104 -5.51 19.41 -4.62
C ARG A 104 -5.29 19.98 -6.04
N ALA A 105 -4.08 19.88 -6.57
CA ALA A 105 -3.78 20.33 -7.93
C ALA A 105 -4.28 19.37 -9.03
N PHE A 106 -4.72 18.18 -8.67
CA PHE A 106 -5.29 17.21 -9.61
C PHE A 106 -6.80 17.37 -9.61
N VAL A 107 -7.29 17.93 -10.71
CA VAL A 107 -8.70 18.31 -10.90
C VAL A 107 -9.30 17.51 -12.06
N PRO A 108 -10.63 17.34 -12.09
CA PRO A 108 -11.32 16.78 -13.26
C PRO A 108 -11.35 17.79 -14.42
N GLU A 109 -11.98 17.42 -15.52
CA GLU A 109 -12.29 18.38 -16.59
C GLU A 109 -13.21 19.50 -16.08
N GLU A 110 -13.20 20.62 -16.78
CA GLU A 110 -14.02 21.77 -16.40
C GLU A 110 -15.51 21.41 -16.36
N GLY A 111 -16.14 21.65 -15.23
CA GLY A 111 -17.55 21.35 -15.01
C GLY A 111 -17.83 19.89 -14.62
N GLU A 112 -16.82 19.04 -14.51
CA GLU A 112 -16.94 17.65 -14.08
C GLU A 112 -16.58 17.48 -12.58
N VAL A 113 -16.82 16.29 -12.05
CA VAL A 113 -16.55 15.89 -10.67
C VAL A 113 -15.36 14.92 -10.67
N PHE A 114 -14.42 15.10 -9.76
CA PHE A 114 -13.39 14.10 -9.47
C PHE A 114 -14.01 12.99 -8.64
N PHE A 115 -14.02 11.77 -9.16
CA PHE A 115 -14.54 10.59 -8.49
C PHE A 115 -13.41 9.59 -8.27
N SER A 116 -13.26 9.11 -7.04
CA SER A 116 -12.28 8.10 -6.65
C SER A 116 -12.97 6.86 -6.11
N ALA A 117 -12.49 5.69 -6.48
CA ALA A 117 -12.91 4.40 -5.92
C ALA A 117 -11.70 3.57 -5.55
N ASP A 118 -11.65 3.07 -4.31
CA ASP A 118 -10.52 2.32 -3.76
C ASP A 118 -10.98 1.01 -3.12
N TYR A 119 -10.19 -0.05 -3.30
CA TYR A 119 -10.47 -1.32 -2.63
C TYR A 119 -10.18 -1.25 -1.13
N SER A 120 -11.17 -1.50 -0.32
CA SER A 120 -11.02 -1.58 1.13
C SER A 120 -10.29 -2.86 1.53
N GLN A 121 -9.05 -2.72 2.02
CA GLN A 121 -8.24 -3.80 2.60
C GLN A 121 -8.01 -5.00 1.66
N ILE A 122 -7.85 -4.79 0.36
CA ILE A 122 -7.79 -5.88 -0.65
C ILE A 122 -6.74 -6.93 -0.31
N GLU A 123 -5.55 -6.54 0.14
CA GLU A 123 -4.47 -7.50 0.42
C GLU A 123 -4.78 -8.38 1.65
N LEU A 124 -5.46 -7.83 2.67
CA LEU A 124 -5.94 -8.61 3.82
C LEU A 124 -7.07 -9.56 3.43
N ARG A 125 -7.98 -9.13 2.55
CA ARG A 125 -9.06 -9.98 2.00
C ARG A 125 -8.50 -11.12 1.16
N ILE A 126 -7.48 -10.85 0.35
CA ILE A 126 -6.77 -11.88 -0.41
C ILE A 126 -6.05 -12.85 0.53
N MET A 127 -5.41 -12.37 1.61
CA MET A 127 -4.81 -13.25 2.61
C MET A 127 -5.86 -14.16 3.26
N ALA A 128 -7.03 -13.64 3.65
CA ALA A 128 -8.13 -14.44 4.18
C ALA A 128 -8.59 -15.52 3.18
N HIS A 129 -8.69 -15.14 1.90
CA HIS A 129 -9.06 -16.07 0.83
C HIS A 129 -8.03 -17.18 0.60
N LEU A 130 -6.74 -16.82 0.54
CA LEU A 130 -5.65 -17.76 0.24
C LEU A 130 -5.28 -18.66 1.41
N SER A 131 -5.33 -18.14 2.65
CA SER A 131 -5.07 -18.92 3.86
C SER A 131 -6.25 -19.80 4.27
N GLU A 132 -7.46 -19.43 3.86
CA GLU A 132 -8.71 -20.06 4.31
C GLU A 132 -8.87 -20.06 5.84
N ASP A 133 -8.29 -19.07 6.51
CA ASP A 133 -8.39 -18.94 7.97
C ASP A 133 -9.82 -18.59 8.37
N GLU A 134 -10.45 -19.50 9.14
CA GLU A 134 -11.87 -19.40 9.47
C GLU A 134 -12.21 -18.14 10.26
N HIS A 135 -11.32 -17.72 11.16
CA HIS A 135 -11.53 -16.51 11.95
C HIS A 135 -11.39 -15.26 11.10
N MET A 136 -10.35 -15.18 10.24
CA MET A 136 -10.16 -14.04 9.36
C MET A 136 -11.29 -13.94 8.33
N VAL A 137 -11.74 -15.06 7.78
CA VAL A 137 -12.89 -15.12 6.85
C VAL A 137 -14.17 -14.68 7.56
N ALA A 138 -14.42 -15.15 8.78
CA ALA A 138 -15.60 -14.77 9.56
C ALA A 138 -15.60 -13.27 9.90
N ASP A 139 -14.44 -12.72 10.27
CA ASP A 139 -14.30 -11.30 10.60
C ASP A 139 -14.63 -10.41 9.40
N PHE A 140 -14.15 -10.75 8.19
CA PHE A 140 -14.52 -10.01 6.98
C PHE A 140 -15.99 -10.18 6.58
N ASN A 141 -16.55 -11.36 6.74
CA ASN A 141 -17.95 -11.63 6.39
C ASN A 141 -18.94 -10.99 7.39
N SER A 142 -18.51 -10.69 8.62
CA SER A 142 -19.33 -9.99 9.62
C SER A 142 -19.50 -8.48 9.32
N GLY A 143 -18.72 -7.93 8.37
CA GLY A 143 -18.73 -6.48 8.07
C GLY A 143 -18.05 -5.61 9.13
N LEU A 144 -17.40 -6.20 10.13
CA LEU A 144 -16.64 -5.47 11.14
C LEU A 144 -15.35 -4.86 10.56
N ASP A 145 -14.88 -3.79 11.18
CA ASP A 145 -13.54 -3.28 10.93
C ASP A 145 -12.50 -4.35 11.26
N ILE A 146 -11.78 -4.85 10.27
CA ILE A 146 -10.83 -5.97 10.43
C ILE A 146 -9.73 -5.66 11.44
N HIS A 147 -9.33 -4.40 11.59
CA HIS A 147 -8.31 -4.04 12.55
C HIS A 147 -8.85 -4.03 13.98
N ALA A 148 -10.11 -3.64 14.16
CA ALA A 148 -10.79 -3.73 15.44
C ALA A 148 -11.08 -5.20 15.81
N ALA A 149 -11.54 -6.02 14.86
CA ALA A 149 -11.76 -7.45 15.07
C ALA A 149 -10.45 -8.17 15.43
N THR A 150 -9.35 -7.90 14.72
CA THR A 150 -8.03 -8.44 15.06
C THR A 150 -7.58 -8.00 16.44
N ALA A 151 -7.76 -6.72 16.82
CA ALA A 151 -7.42 -6.23 18.15
C ALA A 151 -8.23 -6.94 19.24
N ALA A 152 -9.55 -7.06 19.07
CA ALA A 152 -10.43 -7.75 20.01
C ALA A 152 -9.95 -9.18 20.30
N ARG A 153 -9.56 -9.91 19.26
CA ARG A 153 -9.03 -11.28 19.39
C ARG A 153 -7.67 -11.33 20.07
N ILE A 154 -6.71 -10.49 19.64
CA ILE A 154 -5.34 -10.48 20.17
C ILE A 154 -5.31 -10.06 21.64
N PHE A 155 -6.13 -9.09 22.01
CA PHE A 155 -6.19 -8.56 23.38
C PHE A 155 -7.30 -9.21 24.23
N HIS A 156 -8.00 -10.23 23.69
CA HIS A 156 -9.03 -11.04 24.39
C HIS A 156 -10.15 -10.19 25.01
N LYS A 157 -10.71 -9.26 24.26
CA LYS A 157 -11.80 -8.37 24.69
C LYS A 157 -12.91 -8.25 23.63
N PRO A 158 -14.11 -7.79 24.00
CA PRO A 158 -15.15 -7.44 23.05
C PRO A 158 -14.69 -6.34 22.08
N VAL A 159 -15.19 -6.35 20.84
CA VAL A 159 -14.77 -5.39 19.80
C VAL A 159 -15.14 -3.95 20.16
N GLU A 160 -16.21 -3.76 20.91
CA GLU A 160 -16.70 -2.47 21.41
C GLU A 160 -15.77 -1.84 22.47
N GLU A 161 -14.93 -2.64 23.10
CA GLU A 161 -13.96 -2.22 24.12
C GLU A 161 -12.57 -1.97 23.55
N VAL A 162 -12.38 -2.17 22.24
CA VAL A 162 -11.10 -1.92 21.56
C VAL A 162 -10.86 -0.43 21.46
N ASP A 163 -9.77 0.03 22.07
CA ASP A 163 -9.38 1.42 21.99
C ASP A 163 -8.62 1.75 20.68
N ARG A 164 -8.39 3.06 20.45
CA ARG A 164 -7.71 3.54 19.23
C ARG A 164 -6.27 3.06 19.13
N ASP A 165 -5.57 2.91 20.25
CA ASP A 165 -4.17 2.45 20.25
C ASP A 165 -4.07 0.97 19.93
N GLU A 166 -4.93 0.16 20.51
CA GLU A 166 -5.04 -1.28 20.23
C GLU A 166 -5.41 -1.53 18.77
N ARG A 167 -6.40 -0.79 18.24
CA ARG A 167 -6.74 -0.85 16.81
C ARG A 167 -5.56 -0.45 15.92
N ARG A 168 -4.80 0.59 16.28
CA ARG A 168 -3.59 1.02 15.57
C ARG A 168 -2.50 -0.05 15.63
N LYS A 169 -2.29 -0.68 16.78
CA LYS A 169 -1.36 -1.80 16.95
C LYS A 169 -1.76 -2.98 16.07
N ALA A 170 -3.03 -3.37 16.09
CA ALA A 170 -3.55 -4.45 15.25
C ALA A 170 -3.42 -4.12 13.75
N LYS A 171 -3.67 -2.88 13.33
CA LYS A 171 -3.43 -2.42 11.96
C LYS A 171 -1.97 -2.61 11.56
N THR A 172 -1.03 -2.22 12.43
CA THR A 172 0.41 -2.37 12.18
C THR A 172 0.81 -3.84 12.13
N ALA A 173 0.23 -4.69 12.98
CA ALA A 173 0.44 -6.13 12.98
C ALA A 173 -0.12 -6.78 11.71
N ASN A 174 -1.37 -6.50 11.33
CA ASN A 174 -2.03 -7.05 10.15
C ASN A 174 -1.17 -6.85 8.88
N PHE A 175 -0.75 -5.63 8.60
CA PHE A 175 0.09 -5.36 7.43
C PHE A 175 1.54 -5.85 7.64
N GLY A 176 2.11 -5.60 8.83
CA GLY A 176 3.50 -5.98 9.09
C GLY A 176 3.72 -7.48 8.96
N ILE A 177 2.86 -8.30 9.54
CA ILE A 177 2.99 -9.76 9.55
C ILE A 177 2.83 -10.34 8.15
N ILE A 178 1.83 -9.88 7.39
CA ILE A 178 1.65 -10.30 5.98
C ILE A 178 2.90 -10.01 5.16
N TYR A 179 3.57 -8.88 5.40
CA TYR A 179 4.83 -8.54 4.73
C TYR A 179 6.07 -9.18 5.35
N GLY A 180 5.89 -10.09 6.32
CA GLY A 180 6.99 -10.83 6.94
C GLY A 180 7.87 -9.98 7.85
N ILE A 181 7.27 -9.04 8.59
CA ILE A 181 8.00 -8.21 9.56
C ILE A 181 8.57 -9.07 10.69
N SER A 182 9.81 -8.81 11.07
CA SER A 182 10.39 -9.42 12.27
C SER A 182 9.91 -8.74 13.55
N ALA A 183 10.05 -9.42 14.70
CA ALA A 183 9.76 -8.81 16.00
C ALA A 183 10.57 -7.52 16.24
N PHE A 184 11.81 -7.46 15.73
CA PHE A 184 12.60 -6.24 15.75
C PHE A 184 11.96 -5.11 14.92
N GLY A 185 11.60 -5.40 13.67
CA GLY A 185 10.98 -4.41 12.80
C GLY A 185 9.61 -3.93 13.31
N LEU A 186 8.85 -4.83 13.95
CA LEU A 186 7.57 -4.48 14.55
C LEU A 186 7.75 -3.61 15.80
N SER A 187 8.73 -3.93 16.66
CA SER A 187 9.04 -3.13 17.86
C SER A 187 9.43 -1.70 17.51
N GLU A 188 10.27 -1.51 16.50
CA GLU A 188 10.66 -0.17 16.00
C GLU A 188 9.46 0.64 15.48
N ARG A 189 8.57 -0.02 14.71
CA ARG A 189 7.39 0.66 14.14
C ARG A 189 6.34 1.06 15.18
N MET A 190 6.23 0.28 16.24
CA MET A 190 5.21 0.48 17.26
C MET A 190 5.73 1.24 18.48
N GLY A 191 7.05 1.40 18.62
CA GLY A 191 7.67 2.00 19.79
C GLY A 191 7.50 1.15 21.05
N VAL A 192 7.47 -0.19 20.91
CA VAL A 192 7.30 -1.15 22.01
C VAL A 192 8.57 -1.99 22.17
N SER A 193 8.67 -2.73 23.27
CA SER A 193 9.78 -3.67 23.49
C SER A 193 9.75 -4.82 22.49
N ARG A 194 10.90 -5.45 22.22
CA ARG A 194 10.97 -6.66 21.38
C ARG A 194 10.18 -7.82 21.93
N GLY A 195 10.05 -7.90 23.28
CA GLY A 195 9.23 -8.91 23.95
C GLY A 195 7.76 -8.76 23.60
N GLU A 196 7.22 -7.56 23.76
CA GLU A 196 5.84 -7.23 23.40
C GLU A 196 5.56 -7.44 21.90
N ALA A 197 6.48 -7.03 21.03
CA ALA A 197 6.34 -7.25 19.59
C ALA A 197 6.32 -8.75 19.24
N LYS A 198 7.14 -9.57 19.91
CA LYS A 198 7.15 -11.02 19.74
C LYS A 198 5.83 -11.65 20.23
N GLU A 199 5.37 -11.25 21.39
CA GLU A 199 4.10 -11.71 21.97
C GLU A 199 2.93 -11.36 21.04
N LEU A 200 2.90 -10.13 20.50
CA LEU A 200 1.88 -9.71 19.53
C LEU A 200 1.88 -10.58 18.27
N ILE A 201 3.06 -10.92 17.72
CA ILE A 201 3.17 -11.82 16.57
C ILE A 201 2.67 -13.22 16.92
N GLU A 202 3.03 -13.75 18.08
CA GLU A 202 2.56 -15.08 18.51
C GLU A 202 1.04 -15.09 18.74
N ASN A 203 0.48 -14.08 19.37
CA ASN A 203 -0.96 -13.93 19.58
C ASN A 203 -1.70 -13.81 18.24
N TYR A 204 -1.14 -13.05 17.29
CA TYR A 204 -1.70 -12.96 15.95
C TYR A 204 -1.80 -14.32 15.26
N PHE A 205 -0.73 -15.09 15.27
CA PHE A 205 -0.73 -16.43 14.66
C PHE A 205 -1.49 -17.49 15.46
N SER A 206 -1.66 -17.31 16.75
CA SER A 206 -2.58 -18.13 17.55
C SER A 206 -4.03 -17.85 17.20
N THR A 207 -4.34 -16.59 16.86
CA THR A 207 -5.65 -16.15 16.42
C THR A 207 -5.96 -16.61 14.99
N TYR A 208 -4.96 -16.51 14.09
CA TYR A 208 -5.07 -16.85 12.66
C TYR A 208 -4.06 -17.94 12.28
N PRO A 209 -4.24 -19.19 12.75
CA PRO A 209 -3.24 -20.25 12.57
C PRO A 209 -3.02 -20.63 11.10
N LYS A 210 -4.07 -20.61 10.28
CA LYS A 210 -3.95 -20.92 8.84
C LYS A 210 -3.21 -19.86 8.04
N VAL A 211 -3.13 -18.63 8.53
CA VAL A 211 -2.25 -17.61 7.94
C VAL A 211 -0.78 -18.03 8.07
N ARG A 212 -0.36 -18.54 9.24
CA ARG A 212 1.00 -19.08 9.44
C ARG A 212 1.28 -20.29 8.54
N GLU A 213 0.32 -21.21 8.45
CA GLU A 213 0.42 -22.39 7.56
C GLU A 213 0.62 -21.96 6.11
N TYR A 214 -0.24 -21.09 5.60
CA TYR A 214 -0.15 -20.56 4.25
C TYR A 214 1.21 -19.89 3.95
N MET A 215 1.72 -19.09 4.89
CA MET A 215 3.04 -18.44 4.74
C MET A 215 4.16 -19.49 4.63
N ASN A 216 4.16 -20.50 5.51
CA ASN A 216 5.15 -21.57 5.49
C ASN A 216 5.06 -22.41 4.21
N GLU A 217 3.86 -22.80 3.80
CA GLU A 217 3.63 -23.57 2.57
C GLU A 217 4.06 -22.78 1.32
N SER A 218 3.81 -21.48 1.29
CA SER A 218 4.24 -20.61 0.18
C SER A 218 5.77 -20.59 0.05
N ILE A 219 6.48 -20.51 1.17
CA ILE A 219 7.94 -20.56 1.19
C ILE A 219 8.45 -21.94 0.72
N GLU A 220 7.89 -23.02 1.25
CA GLU A 220 8.32 -24.37 0.89
C GLU A 220 8.02 -24.69 -0.59
N ARG A 221 6.87 -24.27 -1.10
CA ARG A 221 6.54 -24.38 -2.52
C ARG A 221 7.55 -23.61 -3.39
N ALA A 222 7.88 -22.38 -2.98
CA ALA A 222 8.87 -21.58 -3.69
C ALA A 222 10.27 -22.23 -3.69
N LYS A 223 10.68 -22.85 -2.59
CA LYS A 223 11.95 -23.59 -2.51
C LYS A 223 12.02 -24.79 -3.47
N GLN A 224 10.89 -25.48 -3.64
CA GLN A 224 10.78 -26.64 -4.53
C GLN A 224 10.70 -26.26 -6.00
N THR A 225 9.96 -25.20 -6.33
CA THR A 225 9.63 -24.83 -7.72
C THR A 225 10.50 -23.73 -8.30
N GLY A 226 11.15 -22.92 -7.44
CA GLY A 226 11.88 -21.71 -7.83
C GLY A 226 10.98 -20.50 -8.16
N TYR A 227 9.68 -20.64 -8.01
CA TYR A 227 8.71 -19.55 -8.26
C TYR A 227 7.47 -19.69 -7.38
N ILE A 228 6.68 -18.62 -7.35
CA ILE A 228 5.34 -18.58 -6.75
C ILE A 228 4.33 -18.02 -7.76
N THR A 229 3.05 -18.34 -7.60
CA THR A 229 1.98 -17.90 -8.51
C THR A 229 0.93 -17.07 -7.80
N THR A 230 0.31 -16.13 -8.54
CA THR A 230 -0.94 -15.48 -8.13
C THR A 230 -2.11 -16.44 -8.32
N GLN A 231 -3.29 -16.06 -7.83
CA GLN A 231 -4.54 -16.79 -8.06
C GLN A 231 -4.86 -16.96 -9.55
N PHE A 232 -4.39 -16.05 -10.40
CA PHE A 232 -4.57 -16.08 -11.86
C PHE A 232 -3.41 -16.74 -12.62
N GLY A 233 -2.48 -17.40 -11.91
CA GLY A 233 -1.39 -18.15 -12.52
C GLY A 233 -0.19 -17.31 -12.97
N ARG A 234 -0.15 -16.00 -12.66
CA ARG A 234 1.04 -15.17 -12.90
C ARG A 234 2.20 -15.67 -12.05
N ARG A 235 3.34 -15.98 -12.67
CA ARG A 235 4.52 -16.48 -12.00
C ARG A 235 5.48 -15.35 -11.60
N ARG A 236 6.03 -15.45 -10.38
CA ARG A 236 7.18 -14.70 -9.93
C ARG A 236 8.30 -15.65 -9.59
N TYR A 237 9.40 -15.58 -10.33
CA TYR A 237 10.60 -16.38 -10.08
C TYR A 237 11.39 -15.82 -8.90
N LEU A 238 11.93 -16.71 -8.07
CA LEU A 238 12.63 -16.42 -6.82
C LEU A 238 13.97 -17.14 -6.82
N SER A 239 14.91 -16.70 -7.67
CA SER A 239 16.23 -17.31 -7.84
C SER A 239 17.01 -17.47 -6.54
N ASP A 240 16.79 -16.56 -5.59
CA ASP A 240 17.51 -16.48 -4.32
C ASP A 240 16.84 -17.25 -3.18
N ILE A 241 15.74 -17.98 -3.44
CA ILE A 241 14.96 -18.65 -2.38
C ILE A 241 15.78 -19.71 -1.61
N ASN A 242 16.77 -20.31 -2.26
CA ASN A 242 17.68 -21.30 -1.68
C ASN A 242 19.09 -20.73 -1.43
N ALA A 243 19.27 -19.40 -1.41
CA ALA A 243 20.57 -18.78 -1.20
C ALA A 243 21.16 -19.14 0.17
N GLY A 244 22.48 -19.40 0.22
CA GLY A 244 23.20 -19.68 1.47
C GLY A 244 23.23 -18.48 2.42
N ASN A 245 23.23 -17.25 1.88
CA ASN A 245 23.17 -16.03 2.69
C ASN A 245 21.76 -15.82 3.27
N ALA A 246 21.66 -15.82 4.59
CA ALA A 246 20.38 -15.70 5.30
C ALA A 246 19.60 -14.41 5.00
N THR A 247 20.30 -13.29 4.77
CA THR A 247 19.66 -12.00 4.44
C THR A 247 19.03 -12.04 3.05
N VAL A 248 19.75 -12.57 2.07
CA VAL A 248 19.29 -12.73 0.69
C VAL A 248 18.12 -13.71 0.63
N ARG A 249 18.28 -14.88 1.26
CA ARG A 249 17.22 -15.89 1.36
C ARG A 249 15.97 -15.33 2.06
N GLY A 250 16.11 -14.65 3.20
CA GLY A 250 14.98 -14.06 3.92
C GLY A 250 14.23 -13.00 3.11
N TYR A 251 14.91 -12.28 2.21
CA TYR A 251 14.24 -11.38 1.27
C TYR A 251 13.41 -12.17 0.25
N ALA A 252 13.94 -13.26 -0.29
CA ALA A 252 13.20 -14.13 -1.21
C ALA A 252 12.02 -14.83 -0.53
N GLU A 253 12.17 -15.29 0.72
CA GLU A 253 11.08 -15.89 1.51
C GLU A 253 9.94 -14.89 1.75
N ARG A 254 10.23 -13.65 2.10
CA ARG A 254 9.19 -12.59 2.19
C ARG A 254 8.49 -12.37 0.85
N ASN A 255 9.22 -12.40 -0.25
CA ASN A 255 8.62 -12.29 -1.58
C ASN A 255 7.76 -13.51 -1.95
N ALA A 256 8.08 -14.70 -1.46
CA ALA A 256 7.26 -15.91 -1.66
C ALA A 256 5.87 -15.77 -1.05
N VAL A 257 5.76 -15.07 0.08
CA VAL A 257 4.48 -14.78 0.75
C VAL A 257 3.75 -13.61 0.10
N ASN A 258 4.47 -12.51 -0.17
CA ASN A 258 3.86 -11.25 -0.60
C ASN A 258 3.44 -11.23 -2.07
N ALA A 259 4.20 -11.91 -2.95
CA ALA A 259 3.95 -11.85 -4.38
C ALA A 259 2.60 -12.42 -4.81
N PRO A 260 2.11 -13.54 -4.25
CA PRO A 260 0.76 -14.02 -4.55
C PRO A 260 -0.33 -13.01 -4.19
N ILE A 261 -0.19 -12.35 -3.05
CA ILE A 261 -1.17 -11.38 -2.54
C ILE A 261 -1.17 -10.12 -3.40
N GLN A 262 -0.02 -9.46 -3.53
CA GLN A 262 0.10 -8.24 -4.31
C GLN A 262 -0.20 -8.45 -5.79
N GLY A 263 0.23 -9.60 -6.34
CA GLY A 263 -0.03 -9.93 -7.72
C GLY A 263 -1.49 -10.26 -7.99
N THR A 264 -2.16 -10.95 -7.08
CA THR A 264 -3.61 -11.19 -7.18
C THR A 264 -4.39 -9.88 -7.09
N ALA A 265 -4.03 -8.96 -6.18
CA ALA A 265 -4.62 -7.63 -6.13
C ALA A 265 -4.43 -6.85 -7.44
N ALA A 266 -3.22 -6.91 -8.03
CA ALA A 266 -2.94 -6.28 -9.31
C ALA A 266 -3.74 -6.88 -10.48
N ASP A 267 -3.99 -8.18 -10.45
CA ASP A 267 -4.81 -8.85 -11.46
C ASP A 267 -6.30 -8.47 -11.29
N ILE A 268 -6.82 -8.44 -10.06
CA ILE A 268 -8.20 -8.05 -9.75
C ILE A 268 -8.50 -6.62 -10.22
N ILE A 269 -7.66 -5.64 -9.88
CA ILE A 269 -7.93 -4.25 -10.28
C ILE A 269 -7.88 -4.08 -11.81
N LYS A 270 -7.03 -4.83 -12.51
CA LYS A 270 -7.00 -4.81 -13.98
C LYS A 270 -8.26 -5.40 -14.60
N LEU A 271 -8.81 -6.47 -14.01
CA LEU A 271 -10.10 -7.02 -14.44
C LEU A 271 -11.22 -6.01 -14.24
N ALA A 272 -11.24 -5.33 -13.08
CA ALA A 272 -12.19 -4.27 -12.81
C ALA A 272 -12.06 -3.12 -13.83
N MET A 273 -10.82 -2.65 -14.10
CA MET A 273 -10.58 -1.59 -15.09
C MET A 273 -11.13 -1.93 -16.48
N VAL A 274 -10.90 -3.16 -16.95
CA VAL A 274 -11.40 -3.63 -18.26
C VAL A 274 -12.92 -3.72 -18.28
N ALA A 275 -13.53 -4.21 -17.21
CA ALA A 275 -14.98 -4.31 -17.09
C ALA A 275 -15.65 -2.92 -17.04
N ILE A 276 -15.09 -2.00 -16.25
CA ILE A 276 -15.56 -0.61 -16.16
C ILE A 276 -15.45 0.09 -17.52
N ASP A 277 -14.28 0.04 -18.17
CA ASP A 277 -14.09 0.68 -19.49
C ASP A 277 -15.07 0.16 -20.52
N ARG A 278 -15.31 -1.16 -20.56
CA ARG A 278 -16.31 -1.77 -21.43
C ARG A 278 -17.71 -1.22 -21.16
N ARG A 279 -18.14 -1.17 -19.91
CA ARG A 279 -19.49 -0.67 -19.56
C ARG A 279 -19.63 0.82 -19.84
N LEU A 280 -18.63 1.64 -19.54
CA LEU A 280 -18.66 3.08 -19.90
C LEU A 280 -18.92 3.27 -21.39
N ARG A 281 -18.30 2.47 -22.26
CA ARG A 281 -18.50 2.51 -23.71
C ARG A 281 -19.86 1.98 -24.15
N GLU A 282 -20.31 0.84 -23.63
CA GLU A 282 -21.59 0.22 -23.95
C GLU A 282 -22.77 1.11 -23.55
N GLU A 283 -22.66 1.76 -22.38
CA GLU A 283 -23.66 2.69 -21.85
C GLU A 283 -23.50 4.12 -22.42
N LYS A 284 -22.50 4.34 -23.29
CA LYS A 284 -22.18 5.63 -23.95
C LYS A 284 -21.97 6.80 -22.99
N LEU A 285 -21.38 6.52 -21.83
CA LEU A 285 -21.06 7.52 -20.83
C LEU A 285 -19.84 8.36 -21.27
N GLN A 286 -19.84 9.64 -20.92
CA GLN A 286 -18.74 10.57 -21.19
C GLN A 286 -17.63 10.49 -20.13
N THR A 287 -17.92 9.84 -19.03
CA THR A 287 -16.97 9.60 -17.91
C THR A 287 -15.67 8.99 -18.41
N ARG A 288 -14.55 9.47 -17.90
CA ARG A 288 -13.22 8.98 -18.24
C ARG A 288 -12.50 8.45 -17.00
N MET A 289 -11.96 7.24 -17.11
CA MET A 289 -10.97 6.71 -16.16
C MET A 289 -9.64 7.40 -16.44
N ILE A 290 -9.14 8.22 -15.52
CA ILE A 290 -7.99 9.10 -15.74
C ILE A 290 -6.71 8.63 -15.07
N LEU A 291 -6.81 7.90 -13.95
CA LEU A 291 -5.63 7.50 -13.18
C LEU A 291 -5.89 6.20 -12.42
N GLN A 292 -4.85 5.37 -12.31
CA GLN A 292 -4.80 4.18 -11.45
C GLN A 292 -3.63 4.31 -10.48
N VAL A 293 -3.89 4.20 -9.17
CA VAL A 293 -2.89 4.32 -8.11
C VAL A 293 -3.06 3.17 -7.13
N HIS A 294 -2.15 2.19 -7.16
CA HIS A 294 -2.17 0.98 -6.31
C HIS A 294 -3.46 0.18 -6.44
N ASP A 295 -4.42 0.38 -5.57
CA ASP A 295 -5.76 -0.24 -5.47
C ASP A 295 -6.90 0.77 -5.73
N GLU A 296 -6.56 2.00 -6.13
CA GLU A 296 -7.46 3.12 -6.41
C GLU A 296 -7.61 3.37 -7.91
N LEU A 297 -8.84 3.69 -8.34
CA LEU A 297 -9.20 4.16 -9.67
C LEU A 297 -9.80 5.56 -9.58
N ASN A 298 -9.32 6.47 -10.43
CA ASN A 298 -9.78 7.86 -10.45
C ASN A 298 -10.42 8.19 -11.79
N PHE A 299 -11.49 8.97 -11.73
CA PHE A 299 -12.33 9.33 -12.87
C PHE A 299 -12.63 10.82 -12.91
N SER A 300 -12.83 11.33 -14.13
CA SER A 300 -13.47 12.61 -14.40
C SER A 300 -14.90 12.31 -14.86
N VAL A 301 -15.89 12.82 -14.15
CA VAL A 301 -17.30 12.39 -14.26
C VAL A 301 -18.20 13.60 -14.50
N PRO A 302 -18.95 13.67 -15.60
CA PRO A 302 -20.02 14.66 -15.75
C PRO A 302 -21.02 14.55 -14.58
N PRO A 303 -21.47 15.67 -13.97
CA PRO A 303 -22.40 15.63 -12.84
C PRO A 303 -23.68 14.83 -13.09
N THR A 304 -24.14 14.80 -14.32
CA THR A 304 -25.35 14.06 -14.74
C THR A 304 -25.16 12.54 -14.74
N GLU A 305 -23.94 12.06 -14.77
CA GLU A 305 -23.58 10.64 -14.81
C GLU A 305 -23.16 10.09 -13.43
N LEU A 306 -22.95 10.96 -12.42
CA LEU A 306 -22.26 10.64 -11.18
C LEU A 306 -22.87 9.45 -10.44
N GLU A 307 -24.18 9.42 -10.24
CA GLU A 307 -24.85 8.32 -9.54
C GLU A 307 -24.77 7.00 -10.34
N GLN A 308 -24.94 7.07 -11.66
CA GLN A 308 -24.81 5.89 -12.53
C GLN A 308 -23.38 5.34 -12.49
N VAL A 309 -22.39 6.20 -12.60
CA VAL A 309 -20.95 5.83 -12.58
C VAL A 309 -20.56 5.27 -11.21
N ARG A 310 -21.05 5.87 -10.11
CA ARG A 310 -20.83 5.35 -8.76
C ARG A 310 -21.29 3.89 -8.67
N HIS A 311 -22.52 3.60 -9.06
CA HIS A 311 -23.05 2.24 -9.05
C HIS A 311 -22.26 1.29 -9.96
N LEU A 312 -21.97 1.73 -11.18
CA LEU A 312 -21.22 0.94 -12.16
C LEU A 312 -19.83 0.58 -11.67
N VAL A 313 -19.08 1.57 -11.16
CA VAL A 313 -17.68 1.37 -10.73
C VAL A 313 -17.62 0.47 -9.50
N VAL A 314 -18.45 0.72 -8.49
CA VAL A 314 -18.49 -0.12 -7.28
C VAL A 314 -18.88 -1.55 -7.63
N GLU A 315 -19.92 -1.73 -8.44
CA GLU A 315 -20.37 -3.06 -8.86
C GLU A 315 -19.27 -3.85 -9.59
N GLU A 316 -18.60 -3.24 -10.58
CA GLU A 316 -17.55 -3.91 -11.34
C GLU A 316 -16.29 -4.19 -10.51
N MET A 317 -15.93 -3.29 -9.57
CA MET A 317 -14.84 -3.54 -8.64
C MET A 317 -15.16 -4.70 -7.69
N GLU A 318 -16.35 -4.74 -7.11
CA GLU A 318 -16.74 -5.77 -6.14
C GLU A 318 -16.97 -7.15 -6.80
N ARG A 319 -17.36 -7.18 -8.07
CA ARG A 319 -17.56 -8.40 -8.84
C ARG A 319 -16.35 -8.87 -9.63
N ALA A 320 -15.25 -8.12 -9.63
CA ALA A 320 -14.07 -8.42 -10.44
C ALA A 320 -13.49 -9.82 -10.20
N PHE A 321 -13.63 -10.34 -9.00
CA PHE A 321 -13.23 -11.69 -8.64
C PHE A 321 -14.02 -12.23 -7.44
N GLN A 322 -14.49 -13.47 -7.53
CA GLN A 322 -15.22 -14.11 -6.43
C GLN A 322 -14.24 -14.75 -5.44
N MET A 323 -14.29 -14.31 -4.20
CA MET A 323 -13.48 -14.82 -3.09
C MET A 323 -14.34 -15.39 -1.97
N ARG A 324 -13.71 -15.99 -0.95
CA ARG A 324 -14.37 -16.45 0.30
C ARG A 324 -14.90 -15.30 1.16
N VAL A 325 -14.37 -14.11 0.92
CA VAL A 325 -14.77 -12.86 1.56
C VAL A 325 -15.14 -11.84 0.48
N PRO A 326 -16.07 -10.92 0.73
CA PRO A 326 -16.46 -9.94 -0.27
C PRO A 326 -15.28 -9.01 -0.62
N LEU A 327 -15.15 -8.62 -1.89
CA LEU A 327 -14.46 -7.40 -2.27
C LEU A 327 -15.36 -6.23 -1.90
N VAL A 328 -14.77 -5.16 -1.38
CA VAL A 328 -15.48 -3.94 -1.03
C VAL A 328 -14.75 -2.76 -1.63
N ALA A 329 -15.46 -1.93 -2.38
CA ALA A 329 -14.96 -0.68 -2.93
C ALA A 329 -15.56 0.51 -2.17
N GLU A 330 -14.70 1.34 -1.61
CA GLU A 330 -15.07 2.63 -1.01
C GLU A 330 -14.91 3.72 -2.07
N CYS A 331 -15.80 4.70 -2.09
CA CYS A 331 -15.71 5.78 -3.08
C CYS A 331 -15.96 7.14 -2.45
N GLY A 332 -15.34 8.15 -3.05
CA GLY A 332 -15.52 9.54 -2.70
C GLY A 332 -15.55 10.42 -3.94
N GLU A 333 -16.00 11.65 -3.76
CA GLU A 333 -16.13 12.65 -4.80
C GLU A 333 -15.72 14.03 -4.30
N GLY A 334 -15.31 14.88 -5.21
CA GLY A 334 -14.89 16.24 -4.87
C GLY A 334 -14.56 17.06 -6.10
N THR A 335 -14.07 18.26 -5.87
CA THR A 335 -13.58 19.15 -6.92
C THR A 335 -12.13 18.84 -7.31
N ASN A 336 -11.45 17.99 -6.57
CA ASN A 336 -10.06 17.58 -6.77
C ASN A 336 -9.78 16.24 -6.08
N TRP A 337 -8.63 15.67 -6.35
CA TRP A 337 -8.25 14.37 -5.80
C TRP A 337 -8.14 14.35 -4.26
N LEU A 338 -7.74 15.46 -3.62
CA LEU A 338 -7.63 15.51 -2.15
C LEU A 338 -9.00 15.38 -1.47
N GLU A 339 -10.03 15.99 -2.06
CA GLU A 339 -11.39 15.96 -1.53
C GLU A 339 -12.10 14.63 -1.79
N ALA A 340 -11.76 13.97 -2.90
CA ALA A 340 -12.36 12.70 -3.30
C ALA A 340 -11.76 11.47 -2.61
N HIS A 341 -10.68 11.62 -1.80
CA HIS A 341 -9.93 10.49 -1.22
C HIS A 341 -9.96 10.45 0.30
#